data_6a154046945ab60a21b39b77bda41cd1
#
_entry.id   6a154046945ab60a21b39b77bda41cd1
#
_cell.length_a   1.000
_cell.length_b   1.000
_cell.length_c   1.000
_cell.angle_alpha   90.00
_cell.angle_beta   90.00
_cell.angle_gamma   90.00
#
_symmetry.space_group_name_H-M   'P 1'
#
loop_
_entity.id
_entity.type
_entity.pdbx_description
1 polymer ?
#
loop_
_entity_poly.entity_id
_entity_poly.type
_entity_poly.pdbx_seq_one_letter_code
_entity_poly.pdbx_strand_id
1 'polypeptide(L)'
;TTSDATTQPMFLKPSQFFAVSRDAGENEAEAVKVVNYLLNSEDANKILLGERGVPASSVVASAIAPLQDETAQVVTKYVNDVVTPNSSAISPAIPDGANEVYDYYNQLVDKILYGQMTAQEAAEDLFKMGNQIMSR
;
A
#
# COMPACT_ATOMS: atom_id res chain seq x y z
N THR A 1 13.18 -1.77 15.48
CA THR A 1 14.30 -2.21 14.62
C THR A 1 15.50 -2.47 15.49
N THR A 2 16.13 -3.61 15.35
CA THR A 2 17.40 -3.92 15.99
C THR A 2 18.54 -3.31 15.16
N SER A 3 19.63 -2.91 15.80
CA SER A 3 20.79 -2.28 15.12
C SER A 3 21.49 -3.21 14.10
N ASP A 4 21.15 -4.49 14.13
CA ASP A 4 21.66 -5.57 13.28
C ASP A 4 20.67 -6.01 12.18
N ALA A 5 19.55 -5.30 12.04
CA ALA A 5 18.58 -5.59 10.98
C ALA A 5 19.22 -5.35 9.59
N THR A 6 19.24 -6.39 8.78
CA THR A 6 19.78 -6.35 7.41
C THR A 6 18.73 -5.92 6.38
N THR A 7 17.46 -5.87 6.79
CA THR A 7 16.32 -5.51 5.93
C THR A 7 15.68 -4.22 6.43
N GLN A 8 15.25 -3.38 5.52
CA GLN A 8 14.50 -2.17 5.84
C GLN A 8 13.13 -2.54 6.41
N PRO A 9 12.75 -1.99 7.58
CA PRO A 9 11.51 -2.39 8.27
C PRO A 9 10.25 -1.77 7.70
N MET A 10 10.40 -0.76 6.86
CA MET A 10 9.29 -0.02 6.26
C MET A 10 9.15 -0.39 4.78
N PHE A 11 8.01 -0.10 4.22
CA PHE A 11 7.77 -0.10 2.78
C PHE A 11 6.88 1.07 2.40
N LEU A 12 7.10 1.63 1.22
CA LEU A 12 6.27 2.69 0.69
C LEU A 12 5.06 2.08 -0.01
N LYS A 13 3.90 2.17 0.65
CA LYS A 13 2.65 1.67 0.10
C LYS A 13 2.00 2.75 -0.78
N PRO A 14 1.75 2.48 -2.07
CA PRO A 14 0.94 3.36 -2.88
C PRO A 14 -0.47 3.49 -2.28
N SER A 15 -0.96 4.73 -2.12
CA SER A 15 -2.25 4.98 -1.49
C SER A 15 -3.41 4.91 -2.48
N GLN A 16 -3.19 5.40 -3.68
CA GLN A 16 -4.21 5.47 -4.72
C GLN A 16 -3.61 5.14 -6.08
N PHE A 17 -4.43 4.57 -6.95
CA PHE A 17 -4.05 4.22 -8.30
C PHE A 17 -5.07 4.77 -9.28
N PHE A 18 -4.60 5.26 -10.43
CA PHE A 18 -5.41 5.38 -11.62
C PHE A 18 -5.28 4.10 -12.43
N ALA A 19 -6.38 3.55 -12.87
CA ALA A 19 -6.40 2.37 -13.71
C ALA A 19 -7.24 2.61 -14.96
N VAL A 20 -6.80 2.06 -16.07
CA VAL A 20 -7.60 2.01 -17.29
C VAL A 20 -8.35 0.68 -17.29
N SER A 21 -9.69 0.74 -17.43
CA SER A 21 -10.51 -0.46 -17.50
C SER A 21 -10.18 -1.27 -18.74
N ARG A 22 -10.24 -2.59 -18.63
CA ARG A 22 -10.16 -3.51 -19.76
C ARG A 22 -11.27 -3.26 -20.80
N ASP A 23 -12.41 -2.71 -20.35
CA ASP A 23 -13.55 -2.38 -21.20
C ASP A 23 -13.42 -1.05 -21.93
N ALA A 24 -12.28 -0.35 -21.80
CA ALA A 24 -12.02 0.88 -22.53
C ALA A 24 -11.98 0.65 -24.07
N GLY A 25 -11.65 -0.58 -24.52
CA GLY A 25 -11.71 -0.96 -25.90
C GLY A 25 -10.92 -0.01 -26.81
N GLU A 26 -11.57 0.53 -27.85
CA GLU A 26 -10.95 1.46 -28.79
C GLU A 26 -10.48 2.78 -28.14
N ASN A 27 -10.97 3.11 -26.95
CA ASN A 27 -10.61 4.32 -26.21
C ASN A 27 -9.42 4.11 -25.23
N GLU A 28 -8.81 2.93 -25.20
CA GLU A 28 -7.72 2.63 -24.27
C GLU A 28 -6.56 3.63 -24.40
N ALA A 29 -6.14 3.92 -25.63
CA ALA A 29 -5.03 4.87 -25.89
C ALA A 29 -5.33 6.28 -25.36
N GLU A 30 -6.57 6.75 -25.50
CA GLU A 30 -6.98 8.06 -24.99
C GLU A 30 -7.11 8.05 -23.46
N ALA A 31 -7.64 6.98 -22.88
CA ALA A 31 -7.68 6.81 -21.42
C ALA A 31 -6.28 6.82 -20.80
N VAL A 32 -5.30 6.14 -21.43
CA VAL A 32 -3.90 6.18 -20.99
C VAL A 32 -3.32 7.59 -21.05
N LYS A 33 -3.64 8.39 -22.08
CA LYS A 33 -3.20 9.81 -22.16
C LYS A 33 -3.75 10.63 -21.01
N VAL A 34 -5.02 10.42 -20.63
CA VAL A 34 -5.64 11.11 -19.47
C VAL A 34 -4.93 10.72 -18.18
N VAL A 35 -4.70 9.43 -17.95
CA VAL A 35 -3.97 8.96 -16.77
C VAL A 35 -2.55 9.54 -16.74
N ASN A 36 -1.85 9.51 -17.87
CA ASN A 36 -0.50 10.09 -17.97
C ASN A 36 -0.50 11.59 -17.67
N TYR A 37 -1.49 12.34 -18.16
CA TYR A 37 -1.65 13.75 -17.86
C TYR A 37 -1.84 13.99 -16.36
N LEU A 38 -2.74 13.24 -15.71
CA LEU A 38 -2.99 13.36 -14.27
C LEU A 38 -1.75 13.05 -13.41
N LEU A 39 -0.93 12.08 -13.84
CA LEU A 39 0.26 11.68 -13.09
C LEU A 39 1.47 12.58 -13.33
N ASN A 40 1.65 13.10 -14.54
CA ASN A 40 2.90 13.73 -14.95
C ASN A 40 2.78 15.21 -15.33
N SER A 41 1.57 15.76 -15.45
CA SER A 41 1.39 17.20 -15.72
C SER A 41 1.59 18.03 -14.47
N GLU A 42 2.50 19.00 -14.52
CA GLU A 42 2.64 20.00 -13.47
C GLU A 42 1.34 20.79 -13.26
N ASP A 43 0.66 21.17 -14.35
CA ASP A 43 -0.56 21.98 -14.26
C ASP A 43 -1.70 21.25 -13.56
N ALA A 44 -1.89 19.97 -13.86
CA ALA A 44 -2.86 19.13 -13.14
C ALA A 44 -2.49 19.01 -11.65
N ASN A 45 -1.23 18.80 -11.35
CA ASN A 45 -0.78 18.59 -9.98
C ASN A 45 -0.66 19.88 -9.16
N LYS A 46 -0.49 21.05 -9.81
CA LYS A 46 -0.65 22.36 -9.15
C LYS A 46 -2.08 22.60 -8.63
N ILE A 47 -3.08 21.97 -9.24
CA ILE A 47 -4.46 22.01 -8.75
C ILE A 47 -4.66 21.00 -7.62
N LEU A 48 -4.12 19.78 -7.76
CA LEU A 48 -4.26 18.71 -6.77
C LEU A 48 -3.43 18.93 -5.49
N LEU A 49 -2.29 19.60 -5.57
CA LEU A 49 -1.39 19.94 -4.46
C LEU A 49 -1.05 18.78 -3.50
N GLY A 50 -1.08 17.55 -3.99
CA GLY A 50 -0.83 16.36 -3.19
C GLY A 50 -2.04 15.84 -2.40
N GLU A 51 -3.26 16.33 -2.66
CA GLU A 51 -4.48 15.83 -2.03
C GLU A 51 -4.69 14.32 -2.23
N ARG A 52 -4.16 13.77 -3.32
CA ARG A 52 -4.15 12.33 -3.63
C ARG A 52 -2.91 11.59 -3.15
N GLY A 53 -2.15 12.19 -2.27
CA GLY A 53 -0.87 11.69 -1.78
C GLY A 53 0.34 12.32 -2.47
N VAL A 54 1.54 11.96 -2.02
CA VAL A 54 2.78 12.44 -2.63
C VAL A 54 2.86 11.90 -4.07
N PRO A 55 3.07 12.78 -5.08
CA PRO A 55 3.16 12.34 -6.47
C PRO A 55 4.26 11.29 -6.69
N ALA A 56 3.96 10.26 -7.49
CA ALA A 56 4.95 9.25 -7.86
C ALA A 56 6.08 9.80 -8.74
N SER A 57 5.80 10.87 -9.49
CA SER A 57 6.81 11.60 -10.27
C SER A 57 7.57 12.57 -9.38
N SER A 58 8.88 12.34 -9.24
CA SER A 58 9.76 13.24 -8.47
C SER A 58 9.84 14.66 -9.06
N VAL A 59 9.71 14.78 -10.39
CA VAL A 59 9.66 16.09 -11.07
C VAL A 59 8.41 16.86 -10.64
N VAL A 60 7.25 16.21 -10.68
CA VAL A 60 5.98 16.79 -10.25
C VAL A 60 6.00 17.12 -8.76
N ALA A 61 6.47 16.19 -7.93
CA ALA A 61 6.60 16.42 -6.48
C ALA A 61 7.44 17.67 -6.17
N SER A 62 8.56 17.83 -6.86
CA SER A 62 9.43 19.01 -6.70
C SER A 62 8.76 20.31 -7.18
N ALA A 63 8.00 20.25 -8.28
CA ALA A 63 7.32 21.41 -8.83
C ALA A 63 6.18 21.93 -7.94
N ILE A 64 5.45 21.04 -7.26
CA ILE A 64 4.33 21.43 -6.39
C ILE A 64 4.75 21.73 -4.95
N ALA A 65 5.90 21.23 -4.49
CA ALA A 65 6.35 21.40 -3.11
C ALA A 65 6.28 22.85 -2.60
N PRO A 66 6.73 23.88 -3.36
CA PRO A 66 6.65 25.27 -2.90
C PRO A 66 5.22 25.83 -2.81
N LEU A 67 4.26 25.16 -3.44
CA LEU A 67 2.84 25.60 -3.50
C LEU A 67 1.99 24.94 -2.41
N GLN A 68 2.51 23.91 -1.76
CA GLN A 68 1.82 23.18 -0.69
C GLN A 68 1.81 24.01 0.61
N ASP A 69 0.85 23.76 1.47
CA ASP A 69 0.86 24.29 2.83
C ASP A 69 2.00 23.67 3.67
N GLU A 70 2.29 24.26 4.82
CA GLU A 70 3.40 23.84 5.69
C GLU A 70 3.29 22.37 6.11
N THR A 71 2.10 21.89 6.40
CA THR A 71 1.86 20.50 6.80
C THR A 71 2.17 19.53 5.66
N ALA A 72 1.67 19.83 4.46
CA ALA A 72 1.92 19.01 3.27
C ALA A 72 3.40 18.99 2.89
N GLN A 73 4.12 20.12 3.04
CA GLN A 73 5.56 20.19 2.83
C GLN A 73 6.33 19.29 3.81
N VAL A 74 5.96 19.30 5.09
CA VAL A 74 6.57 18.43 6.12
C VAL A 74 6.34 16.96 5.77
N VAL A 75 5.11 16.58 5.39
CA VAL A 75 4.77 15.20 4.98
C VAL A 75 5.57 14.78 3.75
N THR A 76 5.58 15.61 2.71
CA THR A 76 6.32 15.33 1.47
C THR A 76 7.83 15.15 1.75
N LYS A 77 8.40 16.04 2.56
CA LYS A 77 9.80 15.94 2.97
C LYS A 77 10.07 14.67 3.76
N TYR A 78 9.22 14.33 4.72
CA TYR A 78 9.37 13.10 5.51
C TYR A 78 9.31 11.85 4.62
N VAL A 79 8.36 11.78 3.69
CA VAL A 79 8.25 10.67 2.75
C VAL A 79 9.52 10.53 1.89
N ASN A 80 10.03 11.64 1.36
CA ASN A 80 11.18 11.62 0.47
C ASN A 80 12.50 11.36 1.21
N ASP A 81 12.71 12.00 2.35
CA ASP A 81 14.00 12.00 3.04
C ASP A 81 14.13 10.83 4.03
N VAL A 82 13.03 10.34 4.57
CA VAL A 82 13.03 9.30 5.62
C VAL A 82 12.40 8.00 5.14
N VAL A 83 11.17 8.04 4.64
CA VAL A 83 10.44 6.81 4.30
C VAL A 83 11.04 6.12 3.09
N THR A 84 11.19 6.84 1.99
CA THR A 84 11.65 6.28 0.70
C THR A 84 13.04 5.61 0.81
N PRO A 85 14.08 6.25 1.36
CA PRO A 85 15.42 5.65 1.44
C PRO A 85 15.50 4.50 2.45
N ASN A 86 14.56 4.40 3.39
CA ASN A 86 14.51 3.37 4.42
C ASN A 86 13.41 2.31 4.17
N SER A 87 12.87 2.27 2.96
CA SER A 87 11.82 1.32 2.58
C SER A 87 12.39 0.15 1.78
N SER A 88 11.92 -1.04 2.09
CA SER A 88 12.10 -2.22 1.27
C SER A 88 11.18 -2.20 0.06
N ALA A 89 11.34 -3.14 -0.85
CA ALA A 89 10.38 -3.38 -1.92
C ALA A 89 9.00 -3.68 -1.32
N ILE A 90 7.95 -3.23 -1.99
CA ILE A 90 6.58 -3.56 -1.60
C ILE A 90 6.37 -5.07 -1.70
N SER A 91 5.65 -5.62 -0.73
CA SER A 91 5.24 -7.02 -0.79
C SER A 91 4.40 -7.29 -2.04
N PRO A 92 4.48 -8.50 -2.60
CA PRO A 92 3.59 -8.92 -3.68
C PRO A 92 2.12 -8.74 -3.29
N ALA A 93 1.23 -8.78 -4.27
CA ALA A 93 -0.20 -8.80 -4.03
C ALA A 93 -0.57 -9.94 -3.05
N ILE A 94 -1.55 -9.68 -2.22
CA ILE A 94 -2.06 -10.68 -1.27
C ILE A 94 -2.51 -11.90 -2.08
N PRO A 95 -1.98 -13.10 -1.78
CA PRO A 95 -2.34 -14.30 -2.54
C PRO A 95 -3.79 -14.71 -2.28
N ASP A 96 -4.34 -15.48 -3.21
CA ASP A 96 -5.67 -16.07 -3.06
C ASP A 96 -5.73 -16.91 -1.78
N GLY A 97 -6.87 -16.84 -1.08
CA GLY A 97 -7.06 -17.52 0.20
C GLY A 97 -6.57 -16.76 1.44
N ALA A 98 -5.73 -15.74 1.30
CA ALA A 98 -5.20 -15.02 2.46
C ALA A 98 -6.28 -14.34 3.30
N ASN A 99 -7.33 -13.80 2.68
CA ASN A 99 -8.47 -13.23 3.41
C ASN A 99 -9.22 -14.30 4.21
N GLU A 100 -9.39 -15.52 3.67
CA GLU A 100 -10.01 -16.66 4.38
C GLU A 100 -9.17 -17.05 5.61
N VAL A 101 -7.83 -17.05 5.48
CA VAL A 101 -6.93 -17.29 6.62
C VAL A 101 -7.06 -16.18 7.67
N TYR A 102 -7.19 -14.92 7.26
CA TYR A 102 -7.35 -13.80 8.16
C TYR A 102 -8.69 -13.86 8.92
N ASP A 103 -9.77 -14.19 8.25
CA ASP A 103 -11.08 -14.37 8.87
C ASP A 103 -11.06 -15.54 9.86
N TYR A 104 -10.38 -16.63 9.52
CA TYR A 104 -10.20 -17.76 10.41
C TYR A 104 -9.37 -17.39 11.65
N TYR A 105 -8.29 -16.61 11.49
CA TYR A 105 -7.53 -16.07 12.59
C TYR A 105 -8.42 -15.29 13.57
N ASN A 106 -9.27 -14.40 13.07
CA ASN A 106 -10.18 -13.62 13.92
C ASN A 106 -11.14 -14.53 14.72
N GLN A 107 -11.69 -15.59 14.10
CA GLN A 107 -12.53 -16.55 14.80
C GLN A 107 -11.78 -17.29 15.91
N LEU A 108 -10.51 -17.62 15.71
CA LEU A 108 -9.69 -18.25 16.75
C LEU A 108 -9.37 -17.27 17.90
N VAL A 109 -9.12 -16.00 17.60
CA VAL A 109 -8.96 -14.96 18.61
C VAL A 109 -10.21 -14.86 19.49
N ASP A 110 -11.40 -14.86 18.90
CA ASP A 110 -12.66 -14.86 19.66
C ASP A 110 -12.78 -16.10 20.56
N LYS A 111 -12.46 -17.28 20.08
CA LYS A 111 -12.46 -18.50 20.89
C LYS A 111 -11.52 -18.42 22.09
N ILE A 112 -10.33 -17.82 21.91
CA ILE A 112 -9.39 -17.60 23.01
C ILE A 112 -9.98 -16.61 24.04
N LEU A 113 -10.53 -15.49 23.58
CA LEU A 113 -11.10 -14.46 24.44
C LEU A 113 -12.30 -14.99 25.26
N TYR A 114 -13.09 -15.88 24.70
CA TYR A 114 -14.22 -16.52 25.41
C TYR A 114 -13.82 -17.81 26.17
N GLY A 115 -12.53 -18.11 26.30
CA GLY A 115 -12.04 -19.26 27.06
C GLY A 115 -12.38 -20.64 26.46
N GLN A 116 -12.72 -20.69 25.18
CA GLN A 116 -13.09 -21.93 24.48
C GLN A 116 -11.88 -22.68 23.93
N MET A 117 -10.73 -22.03 23.85
CA MET A 117 -9.50 -22.56 23.27
C MET A 117 -8.29 -21.85 23.91
N THR A 118 -7.19 -22.58 24.06
CA THR A 118 -5.92 -21.98 24.47
C THR A 118 -5.22 -21.31 23.28
N ALA A 119 -4.33 -20.37 23.53
CA ALA A 119 -3.54 -19.72 22.48
C ALA A 119 -2.66 -20.74 21.72
N GLN A 120 -2.17 -21.77 22.41
CA GLN A 120 -1.37 -22.83 21.79
C GLN A 120 -2.22 -23.66 20.81
N GLU A 121 -3.38 -24.13 21.23
CA GLU A 121 -4.30 -24.88 20.36
C GLU A 121 -4.74 -24.04 19.15
N ALA A 122 -5.02 -22.75 19.35
CA ALA A 122 -5.38 -21.85 18.28
C ALA A 122 -4.25 -21.65 17.26
N ALA A 123 -3.00 -21.53 17.72
CA ALA A 123 -1.83 -21.40 16.85
C ALA A 123 -1.61 -22.67 15.98
N GLU A 124 -1.75 -23.85 16.58
CA GLU A 124 -1.62 -25.12 15.88
C GLU A 124 -2.74 -25.30 14.83
N ASP A 125 -3.96 -24.94 15.19
CA ASP A 125 -5.13 -25.02 14.30
C ASP A 125 -5.02 -24.01 13.14
N LEU A 126 -4.61 -22.76 13.43
CA LEU A 126 -4.35 -21.74 12.42
C LEU A 126 -3.28 -22.21 11.41
N PHE A 127 -2.19 -22.77 11.89
CA PHE A 127 -1.12 -23.26 11.02
C PHE A 127 -1.61 -24.37 10.10
N LYS A 128 -2.35 -25.34 10.64
CA LYS A 128 -2.92 -26.44 9.88
C LYS A 128 -3.94 -25.96 8.84
N MET A 129 -4.91 -25.19 9.28
CA MET A 129 -5.97 -24.71 8.41
C MET A 129 -5.46 -23.69 7.38
N GLY A 130 -4.57 -22.80 7.79
CA GLY A 130 -3.93 -21.84 6.89
C GLY A 130 -3.18 -22.52 5.74
N ASN A 131 -2.41 -23.56 6.03
CA ASN A 131 -1.75 -24.33 4.98
C ASN A 131 -2.75 -25.02 4.03
N GLN A 132 -3.88 -25.52 4.54
CA GLN A 132 -4.90 -26.14 3.70
C GLN A 132 -5.58 -25.12 2.77
N ILE A 133 -5.85 -23.92 3.27
CA ILE A 133 -6.45 -22.82 2.49
C ILE A 133 -5.47 -22.34 1.41
N MET A 134 -4.23 -22.08 1.80
CA MET A 134 -3.21 -21.53 0.90
C MET A 134 -2.67 -22.53 -0.13
N SER A 135 -3.00 -23.83 0.00
CA SER A 135 -2.58 -24.87 -0.94
C SER A 135 -3.64 -25.22 -2.00
N ARG A 136 -4.79 -24.55 -2.00
CA ARG A 136 -5.85 -24.69 -3.00
C ARG A 136 -5.51 -23.90 -4.26
#